data_caf7d1e1256c5fd1ef7468f5e7526fb3
#
_entry.id   caf7d1e1256c5fd1ef7468f5e7526fb3
#
_cell.length_a   1.000
_cell.length_b   1.000
_cell.length_c   1.000
_cell.angle_alpha   90.00
_cell.angle_beta   90.00
_cell.angle_gamma   90.00
#
_symmetry.space_group_name_H-M   'P 1'
#
loop_
_entity.id
_entity.type
_entity.pdbx_description
1 polymer ?
#
loop_
_entity_poly.entity_id
_entity_poly.type
_entity_poly.pdbx_seq_one_letter_code
_entity_poly.pdbx_strand_id
1 'polypeptide(L)'
;MKVIIAAAGTAGHINPGLAIANKIKQEEKDSEIMFIGTTRGLENDLVPRAGYELKTIDAYGLSKKISVENLKKMYKTLKGFGEAKKIIKEFKPDIVI
;
A
#
# COMPACT_ATOMS: atom_id res chain seq x y z
N MET A 1 16.22 -7.63 -5.57
CA MET A 1 15.66 -7.29 -4.25
C MET A 1 14.14 -7.23 -4.34
N LYS A 2 13.47 -7.73 -3.35
CA LYS A 2 12.00 -7.65 -3.27
C LYS A 2 11.59 -6.55 -2.31
N VAL A 3 10.81 -5.59 -2.78
CA VAL A 3 10.45 -4.40 -2.03
C VAL A 3 8.95 -4.22 -2.01
N ILE A 4 8.40 -3.92 -0.84
CA ILE A 4 7.02 -3.45 -0.69
C ILE A 4 7.05 -1.99 -0.29
N ILE A 5 6.27 -1.17 -0.99
CA ILE A 5 6.13 0.26 -0.67
C ILE A 5 4.67 0.51 -0.30
N ALA A 6 4.45 1.01 0.90
CA ALA A 6 3.12 1.38 1.36
C ALA A 6 2.86 2.85 0.99
N ALA A 7 1.88 3.08 0.14
CA ALA A 7 1.55 4.42 -0.33
C ALA A 7 0.05 4.52 -0.60
N ALA A 8 -0.60 5.47 0.02
CA ALA A 8 -2.04 5.59 -0.08
C ALA A 8 -2.53 7.03 0.04
N GLY A 9 -3.65 7.31 -0.57
CA GLY A 9 -4.39 8.54 -0.41
C GLY A 9 -4.13 9.57 -1.50
N THR A 10 -3.21 10.47 -1.28
CA THR A 10 -2.96 11.62 -2.16
C THR A 10 -1.66 11.47 -2.95
N ALA A 11 -1.53 12.25 -4.03
CA ALA A 11 -0.32 12.29 -4.82
C ALA A 11 0.92 12.68 -3.99
N GLY A 12 0.73 13.48 -2.93
CA GLY A 12 1.82 13.86 -2.03
C GLY A 12 2.44 12.69 -1.28
N HIS A 13 1.72 11.60 -1.11
CA HIS A 13 2.23 10.37 -0.50
C HIS A 13 2.69 9.36 -1.56
N ILE A 14 2.00 9.31 -2.68
CA ILE A 14 2.24 8.30 -3.72
C ILE A 14 3.46 8.65 -4.58
N ASN A 15 3.60 9.90 -4.99
CA ASN A 15 4.70 10.32 -5.86
C ASN A 15 6.09 10.08 -5.25
N PRO A 16 6.34 10.38 -3.96
CA PRO A 16 7.62 9.98 -3.35
C PRO A 16 7.87 8.48 -3.38
N GLY A 17 6.83 7.66 -3.17
CA GLY A 17 6.95 6.21 -3.28
C GLY A 17 7.33 5.76 -4.67
N LEU A 18 6.72 6.36 -5.70
CA LEU A 18 7.06 6.07 -7.10
C LEU A 18 8.50 6.49 -7.43
N ALA A 19 8.95 7.63 -6.90
CA ALA A 19 10.32 8.08 -7.09
C ALA A 19 11.33 7.09 -6.49
N ILE A 20 11.04 6.58 -5.30
CA ILE A 20 11.86 5.56 -4.65
C ILE A 20 11.88 4.27 -5.47
N ALA A 21 10.72 3.82 -5.94
CA ALA A 21 10.59 2.63 -6.77
C ALA A 21 11.41 2.75 -8.06
N ASN A 22 11.30 3.89 -8.73
CA ASN A 22 12.03 4.13 -9.96
C ASN A 22 13.55 4.13 -9.71
N LYS A 23 14.00 4.69 -8.60
CA LYS A 23 15.41 4.70 -8.23
C LYS A 23 15.92 3.29 -7.96
N ILE A 24 15.16 2.47 -7.24
CA ILE A 24 15.52 1.08 -6.97
C ILE A 24 15.64 0.29 -8.28
N LYS A 25 14.65 0.43 -9.17
CA LYS A 25 14.69 -0.23 -10.49
C LYS A 25 15.88 0.21 -11.33
N GLN A 26 16.27 1.47 -11.22
CA GLN A 26 17.41 2.01 -11.94
C GLN A 26 18.73 1.42 -11.45
N GLU A 27 18.87 1.26 -10.13
CA GLU A 27 20.07 0.72 -9.51
C GLU A 27 20.15 -0.81 -9.56
N GLU A 28 18.99 -1.49 -9.43
CA GLU A 28 18.89 -2.95 -9.47
C GLU A 28 17.73 -3.36 -10.37
N LYS A 29 18.01 -3.63 -11.63
CA LYS A 29 16.99 -3.91 -12.65
C LYS A 29 16.14 -5.14 -12.38
N ASP A 30 16.68 -6.11 -11.66
CA ASP A 30 15.96 -7.36 -11.35
C ASP A 30 15.12 -7.26 -10.08
N SER A 31 14.99 -6.07 -9.49
CA SER A 31 14.17 -5.87 -8.31
C SER A 31 12.70 -6.06 -8.62
N GLU A 32 12.00 -6.74 -7.72
CA GLU A 32 10.55 -6.85 -7.74
C GLU A 32 9.97 -5.85 -6.75
N ILE A 33 9.12 -4.95 -7.23
CA ILE A 33 8.53 -3.89 -6.42
C ILE A 33 7.01 -4.03 -6.46
N MET A 34 6.41 -4.06 -5.28
CA MET A 34 4.97 -4.10 -5.11
C MET A 34 4.54 -2.93 -4.22
N PHE A 35 3.44 -2.30 -4.58
CA PHE A 35 2.81 -1.28 -3.75
C PHE A 35 1.63 -1.87 -3.00
N ILE A 36 1.46 -1.44 -1.76
CA ILE A 36 0.25 -1.72 -0.99
C ILE A 36 -0.44 -0.39 -0.72
N GLY A 37 -1.71 -0.31 -1.05
CA GLY A 37 -2.53 0.87 -0.83
C GLY A 37 -3.95 0.47 -0.44
N THR A 38 -4.85 1.45 -0.50
CA THR A 38 -6.27 1.24 -0.21
C THR A 38 -7.08 1.15 -1.49
N THR A 39 -8.35 0.78 -1.37
CA THR A 39 -9.24 0.68 -2.55
C THR A 39 -9.77 2.04 -3.00
N ARG A 40 -9.47 3.14 -2.29
CA ARG A 40 -10.11 4.44 -2.50
C ARG A 40 -9.19 5.59 -2.88
N GLY A 41 -7.88 5.44 -2.74
CA GLY A 41 -6.94 6.53 -2.98
C GLY A 41 -6.48 6.64 -4.43
N LEU A 42 -5.70 7.68 -4.72
CA LEU A 42 -5.13 7.92 -6.05
C LEU A 42 -4.11 6.86 -6.46
N GLU A 43 -3.64 6.04 -5.53
CA GLU A 43 -2.74 4.94 -5.84
C GLU A 43 -3.35 3.97 -6.85
N ASN A 44 -4.69 3.83 -6.85
CA ASN A 44 -5.37 2.94 -7.79
C ASN A 44 -5.23 3.37 -9.26
N ASP A 45 -4.90 4.63 -9.48
CA ASP A 45 -4.61 5.16 -10.82
C ASP A 45 -3.11 5.31 -11.03
N LEU A 46 -2.43 5.97 -10.09
CA LEU A 46 -1.03 6.38 -10.27
C LEU A 46 -0.05 5.21 -10.28
N VAL A 47 -0.25 4.20 -9.43
CA VAL A 47 0.67 3.07 -9.32
C VAL A 47 0.62 2.17 -10.55
N PRO A 48 -0.55 1.67 -10.98
CA PRO A 48 -0.61 0.89 -12.23
C PRO A 48 -0.17 1.67 -13.45
N ARG A 49 -0.49 2.96 -13.54
CA ARG A 49 -0.07 3.82 -14.65
C ARG A 49 1.45 3.92 -14.73
N ALA A 50 2.15 3.89 -13.59
CA ALA A 50 3.60 3.90 -13.56
C ALA A 50 4.24 2.54 -13.86
N GLY A 51 3.43 1.50 -14.04
CA GLY A 51 3.90 0.17 -14.38
C GLY A 51 4.21 -0.74 -13.20
N TYR A 52 3.74 -0.38 -12.00
CA TYR A 52 3.97 -1.19 -10.80
C TYR A 52 2.75 -1.97 -10.38
N GLU A 53 2.96 -3.11 -9.72
CA GLU A 53 1.88 -3.90 -9.15
C GLU A 53 1.34 -3.21 -7.90
N LEU A 54 0.02 -3.16 -7.78
CA LEU A 54 -0.67 -2.62 -6.61
C LEU A 54 -1.55 -3.70 -6.00
N LYS A 55 -1.34 -3.98 -4.72
CA LYS A 55 -2.27 -4.75 -3.90
C LYS A 55 -2.99 -3.80 -2.96
N THR A 56 -4.28 -3.98 -2.81
CA THR A 56 -5.08 -3.10 -1.96
C THR A 56 -5.59 -3.85 -0.74
N ILE A 57 -5.72 -3.11 0.35
CA ILE A 57 -6.29 -3.61 1.59
C ILE A 57 -7.44 -2.71 2.02
N ASP A 58 -8.36 -3.25 2.82
CA ASP A 58 -9.40 -2.44 3.44
C ASP A 58 -8.81 -1.69 4.62
N ALA A 59 -8.66 -0.38 4.47
CA ALA A 59 -8.19 0.49 5.54
C ALA A 59 -9.07 1.73 5.59
N TYR A 60 -9.55 2.07 6.78
CA TYR A 60 -10.40 3.22 6.99
C TYR A 60 -9.86 4.05 8.15
N GLY A 61 -9.90 5.37 8.00
CA GLY A 61 -9.55 6.28 9.09
C GLY A 61 -10.50 6.10 10.27
N LEU A 62 -9.95 6.13 11.48
CA LEU A 62 -10.74 6.09 12.69
C LEU A 62 -11.20 7.51 13.02
N SER A 63 -12.51 7.69 13.27
CA SER A 63 -13.01 8.96 13.76
C SER A 63 -12.90 9.02 15.29
N LYS A 64 -12.85 10.24 15.84
CA LYS A 64 -12.71 10.44 17.28
C LYS A 64 -13.96 10.08 18.07
N LYS A 65 -15.10 9.87 17.41
CA LYS A 65 -16.38 9.53 18.04
C LYS A 65 -16.59 8.03 18.06
N ILE A 66 -16.96 7.49 19.22
CA ILE A 66 -17.36 6.09 19.31
C ILE A 66 -18.81 5.99 18.81
N SER A 67 -19.01 5.33 17.69
CA SER A 67 -20.32 5.10 17.08
C SER A 67 -20.37 3.72 16.46
N VAL A 68 -21.56 3.26 16.08
CA VAL A 68 -21.71 1.97 15.38
C VAL A 68 -20.93 1.98 14.07
N GLU A 69 -20.91 3.11 13.36
CA GLU A 69 -20.10 3.27 12.15
C GLU A 69 -18.60 3.10 12.43
N ASN A 70 -18.12 3.66 13.55
CA ASN A 70 -16.73 3.52 13.96
C ASN A 70 -16.36 2.08 14.28
N LEU A 71 -17.25 1.33 14.90
CA LEU A 71 -17.01 -0.08 15.18
C LEU A 71 -16.87 -0.87 13.88
N LYS A 72 -17.69 -0.57 12.88
CA LYS A 72 -17.58 -1.18 11.55
C LYS A 72 -16.25 -0.81 10.88
N LYS A 73 -15.85 0.46 10.98
CA LYS A 73 -14.56 0.92 10.43
C LYS A 73 -13.38 0.26 11.13
N MET A 74 -13.45 0.10 12.45
CA MET A 74 -12.43 -0.61 13.22
C MET A 74 -12.31 -2.06 12.78
N TYR A 75 -13.45 -2.75 12.60
CA TYR A 75 -13.45 -4.12 12.11
C TYR A 75 -12.79 -4.24 10.73
N LYS A 76 -13.15 -3.35 9.80
CA LYS A 76 -12.57 -3.34 8.46
C LYS A 76 -11.09 -3.02 8.49
N THR A 77 -10.65 -2.12 9.36
CA THR A 77 -9.23 -1.79 9.54
C THR A 77 -8.46 -2.99 10.06
N LEU A 78 -8.98 -3.70 11.06
CA LEU A 78 -8.35 -4.93 11.57
C LEU A 78 -8.28 -6.02 10.51
N LYS A 79 -9.33 -6.15 9.70
CA LYS A 79 -9.33 -7.06 8.55
C LYS A 79 -8.26 -6.66 7.54
N GLY A 80 -8.09 -5.37 7.29
CA GLY A 80 -7.05 -4.85 6.42
C GLY A 80 -5.64 -5.19 6.91
N PHE A 81 -5.39 -5.16 8.22
CA PHE A 81 -4.11 -5.60 8.78
C PHE A 81 -3.86 -7.07 8.51
N GLY A 82 -4.88 -7.91 8.60
CA GLY A 82 -4.77 -9.32 8.25
C GLY A 82 -4.45 -9.53 6.77
N GLU A 83 -5.08 -8.76 5.90
CA GLU A 83 -4.82 -8.78 4.46
C GLU A 83 -3.37 -8.34 4.15
N ALA A 84 -2.90 -7.26 4.80
CA ALA A 84 -1.54 -6.78 4.63
C ALA A 84 -0.52 -7.82 5.10
N LYS A 85 -0.75 -8.44 6.25
CA LYS A 85 0.10 -9.50 6.77
C LYS A 85 0.21 -10.66 5.80
N LYS A 86 -0.92 -11.07 5.20
CA LYS A 86 -0.96 -12.14 4.21
C LYS A 86 -0.14 -11.78 2.97
N ILE A 87 -0.29 -10.56 2.46
CA ILE A 87 0.45 -10.08 1.28
C ILE A 87 1.95 -10.11 1.57
N ILE A 88 2.37 -9.59 2.72
CA ILE A 88 3.78 -9.57 3.11
C ILE A 88 4.32 -10.99 3.23
N LYS A 89 3.57 -11.89 3.85
CA LYS A 89 3.97 -13.28 4.02
C LYS A 89 4.13 -14.01 2.69
N GLU A 90 3.23 -13.77 1.74
CA GLU A 90 3.27 -14.41 0.42
C GLU A 90 4.37 -13.84 -0.47
N PHE A 91 4.54 -12.53 -0.46
CA PHE A 91 5.55 -11.85 -1.29
C PHE A 91 6.97 -12.05 -0.77
N LYS A 92 7.14 -12.16 0.54
CA LYS A 92 8.44 -12.32 1.22
C LYS A 92 9.42 -11.21 0.85
N PRO A 93 9.09 -9.94 1.16
CA PRO A 93 9.96 -8.83 0.79
C PRO A 93 11.26 -8.82 1.58
N ASP A 94 12.29 -8.26 0.98
CA ASP A 94 13.54 -7.96 1.66
C ASP A 94 13.41 -6.69 2.51
N ILE A 95 12.58 -5.75 2.05
CA ILE A 95 12.35 -4.49 2.76
C ILE A 95 10.92 -4.00 2.53
N VAL A 96 10.37 -3.35 3.54
CA VAL A 96 9.07 -2.66 3.48
C VAL A 96 9.30 -1.18 3.82
N ILE A 97 8.83 -0.31 2.94
CA ILE A 97 9.00 1.14 3.09
C ILE A 97 7.65 1.81 3.38
#